data_7259daa64f9c27de663f5528d03f08da
#
_entry.id   7259daa64f9c27de663f5528d03f08da
#
_cell.length_a   1.000
_cell.length_b   1.000
_cell.length_c   1.000
_cell.angle_alpha   90.00
_cell.angle_beta   90.00
_cell.angle_gamma   90.00
#
_symmetry.space_group_name_H-M   'P 1'
#
loop_
_entity.id
_entity.type
_entity.pdbx_description
1 polymer ?
#
loop_
_entity_poly.entity_id
_entity_poly.type
_entity_poly.pdbx_seq_one_letter_code
_entity_poly.pdbx_strand_id
1 'polypeptide(L)'
;GNLQIMYPMITSVWEVEAIAKIVEEVKTELTAQNLQFGDPKQGIMIETPAAVMVSRDLAKKVDFFSIGTNDLTQYTLAVDRQNPELDAFYDPHHPAVLAMIRMVVENAHAEGIWAGICGELGADLSLTKEFLKMGVDELSVSPGRVLPIRKVIVESSCS
;
A
#
# COMPACT_ATOMS: atom_id res chain seq x y z
N GLY A 1 -16.02 -2.64 15.15
CA GLY A 1 -14.67 -3.19 15.23
C GLY A 1 -13.70 -2.39 14.37
N ASN A 2 -12.43 -2.71 14.42
CA ASN A 2 -11.39 -2.01 13.65
C ASN A 2 -11.11 -2.74 12.33
N LEU A 3 -12.16 -3.18 11.63
CA LEU A 3 -12.02 -3.80 10.32
C LEU A 3 -11.70 -2.74 9.26
N GLN A 4 -10.75 -3.05 8.41
CA GLN A 4 -10.44 -2.31 7.19
C GLN A 4 -10.48 -3.26 6.01
N ILE A 5 -10.94 -2.80 4.86
CA ILE A 5 -10.99 -3.59 3.63
C ILE A 5 -10.06 -2.94 2.62
N MET A 6 -9.23 -3.74 1.97
CA MET A 6 -8.26 -3.28 0.99
C MET A 6 -8.45 -4.01 -0.33
N TYR A 7 -8.52 -3.27 -1.44
CA TYR A 7 -8.73 -3.80 -2.79
C TYR A 7 -7.41 -3.80 -3.56
N PRO A 8 -6.98 -4.97 -4.07
CA PRO A 8 -5.73 -5.09 -4.80
C PRO A 8 -5.86 -4.70 -6.28
N MET A 9 -4.72 -4.58 -6.95
CA MET A 9 -4.60 -4.47 -8.42
C MET A 9 -5.31 -3.28 -9.06
N ILE A 10 -5.45 -2.18 -8.32
CA ILE A 10 -6.06 -0.95 -8.84
C ILE A 10 -5.11 -0.28 -9.85
N THR A 11 -5.67 0.27 -10.91
CA THR A 11 -4.96 1.03 -11.94
C THR A 11 -5.57 2.41 -12.20
N SER A 12 -6.82 2.61 -11.84
CA SER A 12 -7.61 3.78 -12.25
C SER A 12 -8.64 4.20 -11.21
N VAL A 13 -8.98 5.48 -11.18
CA VAL A 13 -9.99 6.05 -10.27
C VAL A 13 -11.39 5.44 -10.48
N TRP A 14 -11.78 5.17 -11.72
CA TRP A 14 -13.10 4.60 -12.02
C TRP A 14 -13.33 3.22 -11.39
N GLU A 15 -12.24 2.43 -11.18
CA GLU A 15 -12.34 1.11 -10.50
C GLU A 15 -12.73 1.30 -9.04
N VAL A 16 -12.13 2.28 -8.37
CA VAL A 16 -12.47 2.61 -6.98
C VAL A 16 -13.92 3.10 -6.88
N GLU A 17 -14.37 3.92 -7.83
CA GLU A 17 -15.76 4.39 -7.89
C GLU A 17 -16.74 3.23 -8.14
N ALA A 18 -16.37 2.27 -8.97
CA ALA A 18 -17.17 1.06 -9.19
C ALA A 18 -17.26 0.17 -7.94
N ILE A 19 -16.14 0.01 -7.22
CA ILE A 19 -16.09 -0.71 -5.94
C ILE A 19 -16.98 -0.03 -4.91
N ALA A 20 -16.86 1.30 -4.76
CA ALA A 20 -17.68 2.06 -3.82
C ALA A 20 -19.18 1.87 -4.09
N LYS A 21 -19.60 1.82 -5.36
CA LYS A 21 -20.97 1.54 -5.74
C LYS A 21 -21.43 0.16 -5.28
N ILE A 22 -20.61 -0.88 -5.49
CA ILE A 22 -20.91 -2.24 -5.04
C ILE A 22 -21.05 -2.29 -3.50
N VAL A 23 -20.15 -1.60 -2.76
CA VAL A 23 -20.22 -1.52 -1.30
C VAL A 23 -21.55 -0.92 -0.85
N GLU A 24 -22.01 0.16 -1.48
CA GLU A 24 -23.28 0.81 -1.14
C GLU A 24 -24.50 -0.07 -1.53
N GLU A 25 -24.43 -0.81 -2.61
CA GLU A 25 -25.45 -1.80 -2.99
C GLU A 25 -25.58 -2.88 -1.90
N VAL A 26 -24.43 -3.43 -1.44
CA VAL A 26 -24.41 -4.44 -0.36
C VAL A 26 -24.95 -3.88 0.96
N LYS A 27 -24.57 -2.65 1.36
CA LYS A 27 -25.12 -2.00 2.55
C LYS A 27 -26.64 -1.84 2.46
N THR A 28 -27.14 -1.49 1.29
CA THR A 28 -28.58 -1.36 1.02
C THR A 28 -29.29 -2.70 1.19
N GLU A 29 -28.74 -3.77 0.64
CA GLU A 29 -29.29 -5.14 0.78
C GLU A 29 -29.31 -5.59 2.24
N LEU A 30 -28.21 -5.39 2.98
CA LEU A 30 -28.12 -5.75 4.41
C LEU A 30 -29.15 -4.96 5.23
N THR A 31 -29.33 -3.68 4.94
CA THR A 31 -30.36 -2.84 5.59
C THR A 31 -31.77 -3.38 5.31
N ALA A 32 -32.08 -3.75 4.08
CA ALA A 32 -33.38 -4.30 3.71
C ALA A 32 -33.67 -5.64 4.40
N GLN A 33 -32.63 -6.40 4.73
CA GLN A 33 -32.71 -7.66 5.48
C GLN A 33 -32.70 -7.47 7.01
N ASN A 34 -32.65 -6.24 7.52
CA ASN A 34 -32.48 -5.90 8.94
C ASN A 34 -31.22 -6.52 9.57
N LEU A 35 -30.16 -6.75 8.80
CA LEU A 35 -28.88 -7.23 9.29
C LEU A 35 -28.01 -6.05 9.76
N GLN A 36 -27.35 -6.23 10.90
CA GLN A 36 -26.41 -5.25 11.42
C GLN A 36 -25.07 -5.39 10.71
N PHE A 37 -24.49 -4.27 10.29
CA PHE A 37 -23.14 -4.19 9.74
C PHE A 37 -22.41 -2.95 10.25
N GLY A 38 -21.07 -2.99 10.17
CA GLY A 38 -20.23 -1.82 10.46
C GLY A 38 -19.93 -1.03 9.19
N ASP A 39 -19.23 0.07 9.37
CA ASP A 39 -18.69 0.88 8.28
C ASP A 39 -17.15 0.76 8.27
N PRO A 40 -16.58 -0.29 7.67
CA PRO A 40 -15.15 -0.49 7.63
C PRO A 40 -14.49 0.55 6.73
N LYS A 41 -13.31 1.00 7.12
CA LYS A 41 -12.50 1.85 6.25
C LYS A 41 -12.14 1.10 4.97
N GLN A 42 -12.18 1.83 3.85
CA GLN A 42 -11.91 1.32 2.51
C GLN A 42 -10.55 1.81 2.03
N GLY A 43 -9.65 0.91 1.72
CA GLY A 43 -8.34 1.23 1.18
C GLY A 43 -8.05 0.49 -0.11
N ILE A 44 -6.96 0.84 -0.75
CA ILE A 44 -6.49 0.17 -1.96
C ILE A 44 -5.02 -0.19 -1.86
N MET A 45 -4.63 -1.21 -2.60
CA MET A 45 -3.23 -1.53 -2.80
C MET A 45 -2.67 -0.72 -3.97
N ILE A 46 -1.60 0.01 -3.73
CA ILE A 46 -0.83 0.69 -4.78
C ILE A 46 0.33 -0.23 -5.15
N GLU A 47 0.16 -0.95 -6.24
CA GLU A 47 1.12 -1.98 -6.67
C GLU A 47 1.31 -2.02 -8.19
N THR A 48 0.69 -1.08 -8.91
CA THR A 48 0.90 -0.89 -10.33
C THR A 48 1.49 0.50 -10.60
N PRO A 49 2.41 0.66 -11.57
CA PRO A 49 2.90 1.99 -11.96
C PRO A 49 1.80 2.98 -12.36
N ALA A 50 0.71 2.47 -12.94
CA ALA A 50 -0.45 3.28 -13.28
C ALA A 50 -1.09 3.90 -12.03
N ALA A 51 -1.34 3.10 -10.97
CA ALA A 51 -1.89 3.59 -9.72
C ALA A 51 -0.97 4.61 -9.05
N VAL A 52 0.34 4.42 -9.10
CA VAL A 52 1.32 5.41 -8.58
C VAL A 52 1.13 6.76 -9.24
N MET A 53 1.03 6.79 -10.57
CA MET A 53 0.93 8.05 -11.32
C MET A 53 -0.37 8.82 -11.07
N VAL A 54 -1.45 8.13 -10.71
CA VAL A 54 -2.75 8.74 -10.39
C VAL A 54 -3.07 8.69 -8.89
N SER A 55 -2.07 8.39 -8.05
CA SER A 55 -2.26 8.16 -6.61
C SER A 55 -2.89 9.34 -5.88
N ARG A 56 -2.60 10.58 -6.30
CA ARG A 56 -3.25 11.75 -5.69
C ARG A 56 -4.77 11.78 -5.91
N ASP A 57 -5.24 11.39 -7.08
CA ASP A 57 -6.68 11.34 -7.36
C ASP A 57 -7.34 10.12 -6.70
N LEU A 58 -6.61 9.01 -6.60
CA LEU A 58 -7.03 7.83 -5.85
C LEU A 58 -7.16 8.14 -4.35
N ALA A 59 -6.23 8.92 -3.77
CA ALA A 59 -6.25 9.28 -2.35
C ALA A 59 -7.52 10.05 -1.92
N LYS A 60 -8.14 10.79 -2.84
CA LYS A 60 -9.40 11.50 -2.58
C LYS A 60 -10.62 10.57 -2.45
N LYS A 61 -10.47 9.27 -2.76
CA LYS A 61 -11.57 8.32 -2.88
C LYS A 61 -11.52 7.19 -1.84
N VAL A 62 -10.46 7.10 -1.05
CA VAL A 62 -10.23 6.00 -0.11
C VAL A 62 -9.70 6.53 1.24
N ASP A 63 -9.72 5.67 2.25
CA ASP A 63 -9.26 6.02 3.60
C ASP A 63 -7.77 5.76 3.83
N PHE A 64 -7.14 4.91 3.02
CA PHE A 64 -5.72 4.58 3.15
C PHE A 64 -5.14 3.91 1.91
N PHE A 65 -3.80 3.92 1.84
CA PHE A 65 -3.03 3.13 0.88
C PHE A 65 -2.21 2.05 1.58
N SER A 66 -2.09 0.90 0.90
CA SER A 66 -1.07 -0.11 1.20
C SER A 66 -0.22 -0.31 -0.05
N ILE A 67 1.08 -0.07 0.03
CA ILE A 67 1.97 -0.17 -1.12
C ILE A 67 2.46 -1.62 -1.23
N GLY A 68 2.03 -2.32 -2.29
CA GLY A 68 2.42 -3.69 -2.59
C GLY A 68 3.76 -3.73 -3.33
N THR A 69 4.86 -3.73 -2.58
CA THR A 69 6.19 -3.52 -3.14
C THR A 69 6.66 -4.62 -4.07
N ASN A 70 6.22 -5.86 -3.87
CA ASN A 70 6.63 -6.99 -4.72
C ASN A 70 6.10 -6.83 -6.15
N ASP A 71 4.80 -6.56 -6.28
CA ASP A 71 4.16 -6.39 -7.57
C ASP A 71 4.52 -5.05 -8.20
N LEU A 72 4.65 -3.99 -7.39
CA LEU A 72 5.16 -2.70 -7.89
C LEU A 72 6.54 -2.84 -8.53
N THR A 73 7.45 -3.58 -7.89
CA THR A 73 8.79 -3.85 -8.45
C THR A 73 8.69 -4.66 -9.74
N GLN A 74 7.91 -5.74 -9.73
CA GLN A 74 7.70 -6.60 -10.90
C GLN A 74 7.21 -5.81 -12.12
N TYR A 75 6.17 -5.02 -11.95
CA TYR A 75 5.59 -4.25 -13.06
C TYR A 75 6.44 -3.07 -13.49
N THR A 76 7.12 -2.41 -12.55
CA THR A 76 8.03 -1.28 -12.86
C THR A 76 9.21 -1.73 -13.68
N LEU A 77 9.80 -2.88 -13.35
CA LEU A 77 10.98 -3.43 -14.03
C LEU A 77 10.62 -4.38 -15.17
N ALA A 78 9.33 -4.66 -15.38
CA ALA A 78 8.82 -5.60 -16.37
C ALA A 78 9.45 -7.01 -16.26
N VAL A 79 9.60 -7.49 -15.04
CA VAL A 79 10.27 -8.77 -14.70
C VAL A 79 9.32 -9.65 -13.93
N ASP A 80 9.18 -10.90 -14.36
CA ASP A 80 8.47 -11.92 -13.59
C ASP A 80 9.34 -12.38 -12.40
N ARG A 81 8.94 -11.97 -11.17
CA ARG A 81 9.64 -12.32 -9.92
C ARG A 81 9.59 -13.81 -9.57
N GLN A 82 8.78 -14.60 -10.27
CA GLN A 82 8.68 -16.04 -10.07
C GLN A 82 9.59 -16.83 -11.03
N ASN A 83 10.23 -16.15 -12.00
CA ASN A 83 11.14 -16.78 -12.92
C ASN A 83 12.61 -16.64 -12.45
N PRO A 84 13.24 -17.73 -11.94
CA PRO A 84 14.60 -17.65 -11.40
C PRO A 84 15.67 -17.25 -12.44
N GLU A 85 15.39 -17.40 -13.73
CA GLU A 85 16.31 -16.95 -14.79
C GLU A 85 16.39 -15.43 -14.89
N LEU A 86 15.42 -14.71 -14.31
CA LEU A 86 15.32 -13.26 -14.33
C LEU A 86 15.71 -12.59 -13.00
N ASP A 87 16.14 -13.36 -12.00
CA ASP A 87 16.50 -12.83 -10.66
C ASP A 87 17.49 -11.66 -10.71
N ALA A 88 18.45 -11.70 -11.67
CA ALA A 88 19.43 -10.63 -11.85
C ALA A 88 18.83 -9.29 -12.29
N PHE A 89 17.61 -9.29 -12.82
CA PHE A 89 16.88 -8.11 -13.28
C PHE A 89 15.87 -7.61 -12.24
N TYR A 90 15.54 -8.42 -11.23
CA TYR A 90 14.61 -8.06 -10.16
C TYR A 90 15.37 -7.39 -9.02
N ASP A 91 15.40 -6.06 -9.04
CA ASP A 91 16.02 -5.25 -8.00
C ASP A 91 14.95 -4.47 -7.22
N PRO A 92 14.52 -4.94 -6.02
CA PRO A 92 13.56 -4.21 -5.20
C PRO A 92 14.10 -2.88 -4.65
N HIS A 93 15.44 -2.67 -4.62
CA HIS A 93 16.07 -1.41 -4.24
C HIS A 93 16.22 -0.43 -5.42
N HIS A 94 15.67 -0.76 -6.58
CA HIS A 94 15.80 0.06 -7.77
C HIS A 94 15.30 1.50 -7.52
N PRO A 95 16.08 2.53 -7.92
CA PRO A 95 15.75 3.93 -7.62
C PRO A 95 14.35 4.35 -8.10
N ALA A 96 13.86 3.78 -9.21
CA ALA A 96 12.51 4.05 -9.71
C ALA A 96 11.43 3.54 -8.72
N VAL A 97 11.62 2.36 -8.13
CA VAL A 97 10.67 1.80 -7.15
C VAL A 97 10.63 2.67 -5.91
N LEU A 98 11.80 3.05 -5.37
CA LEU A 98 11.89 3.94 -4.20
C LEU A 98 11.29 5.32 -4.46
N ALA A 99 11.49 5.88 -5.66
CA ALA A 99 10.87 7.14 -6.06
C ALA A 99 9.34 7.04 -6.15
N MET A 100 8.82 5.92 -6.66
CA MET A 100 7.38 5.65 -6.72
C MET A 100 6.77 5.53 -5.32
N ILE A 101 7.42 4.82 -4.40
CA ILE A 101 6.98 4.72 -3.00
C ILE A 101 6.88 6.12 -2.38
N ARG A 102 7.92 6.95 -2.54
CA ARG A 102 7.93 8.34 -2.04
C ARG A 102 6.76 9.14 -2.60
N MET A 103 6.54 9.09 -3.90
CA MET A 103 5.43 9.80 -4.57
C MET A 103 4.07 9.39 -4.01
N VAL A 104 3.85 8.10 -3.76
CA VAL A 104 2.59 7.59 -3.20
C VAL A 104 2.36 8.11 -1.79
N VAL A 105 3.39 8.10 -0.93
CA VAL A 105 3.31 8.59 0.46
C VAL A 105 3.01 10.10 0.46
N GLU A 106 3.74 10.89 -0.34
CA GLU A 106 3.51 12.34 -0.46
C GLU A 106 2.10 12.66 -0.95
N ASN A 107 1.59 11.92 -1.94
CA ASN A 107 0.23 12.12 -2.46
C ASN A 107 -0.85 11.69 -1.45
N ALA A 108 -0.65 10.62 -0.69
CA ALA A 108 -1.54 10.19 0.37
C ALA A 108 -1.65 11.27 1.46
N HIS A 109 -0.52 11.75 1.97
CA HIS A 109 -0.46 12.77 3.00
C HIS A 109 -1.05 14.11 2.53
N ALA A 110 -0.84 14.48 1.26
CA ALA A 110 -1.44 15.69 0.70
C ALA A 110 -2.97 15.68 0.70
N GLU A 111 -3.58 14.51 0.69
CA GLU A 111 -5.05 14.33 0.76
C GLU A 111 -5.52 13.84 2.16
N GLY A 112 -4.61 13.77 3.15
CA GLY A 112 -4.93 13.49 4.56
C GLY A 112 -5.18 12.03 4.89
N ILE A 113 -4.74 11.09 4.04
CA ILE A 113 -4.81 9.66 4.31
C ILE A 113 -3.43 9.09 4.64
N TRP A 114 -3.37 7.97 5.35
CA TRP A 114 -2.12 7.29 5.66
C TRP A 114 -1.70 6.30 4.57
N ALA A 115 -0.39 6.02 4.47
CA ALA A 115 0.18 5.07 3.53
C ALA A 115 1.13 4.09 4.25
N GLY A 116 0.82 2.80 4.14
CA GLY A 116 1.66 1.72 4.64
C GLY A 116 2.38 0.98 3.52
N ILE A 117 3.39 0.19 3.88
CA ILE A 117 4.07 -0.74 2.98
C ILE A 117 3.74 -2.17 3.39
N CYS A 118 3.33 -2.98 2.43
CA CYS A 118 3.29 -4.43 2.54
C CYS A 118 4.21 -5.07 1.49
N GLY A 119 4.63 -6.30 1.75
CA GLY A 119 5.61 -6.98 0.92
C GLY A 119 6.99 -7.02 1.55
N GLU A 120 7.94 -7.59 0.83
CA GLU A 120 9.26 -7.93 1.38
C GLU A 120 10.11 -6.70 1.74
N LEU A 121 9.98 -5.61 0.98
CA LEU A 121 10.69 -4.36 1.27
C LEU A 121 10.34 -3.78 2.64
N GLY A 122 9.10 -3.95 3.12
CA GLY A 122 8.71 -3.52 4.46
C GLY A 122 9.52 -4.17 5.57
N ALA A 123 10.08 -5.35 5.32
CA ALA A 123 10.91 -6.10 6.25
C ALA A 123 12.42 -5.85 6.09
N ASP A 124 12.83 -5.00 5.14
CA ASP A 124 14.23 -4.68 4.88
C ASP A 124 14.74 -3.63 5.87
N LEU A 125 15.67 -4.09 6.75
CA LEU A 125 16.25 -3.24 7.78
C LEU A 125 17.10 -2.10 7.18
N SER A 126 17.68 -2.29 6.00
CA SER A 126 18.51 -1.28 5.35
C SER A 126 17.71 -0.09 4.84
N LEU A 127 16.45 -0.32 4.46
CA LEU A 127 15.53 0.70 3.95
C LEU A 127 14.64 1.32 5.04
N THR A 128 14.55 0.72 6.22
CA THR A 128 13.66 1.20 7.30
C THR A 128 13.85 2.69 7.59
N LYS A 129 15.10 3.16 7.68
CA LYS A 129 15.38 4.59 7.92
C LYS A 129 14.95 5.49 6.78
N GLU A 130 15.03 5.01 5.56
CA GLU A 130 14.57 5.75 4.38
C GLU A 130 13.05 5.84 4.35
N PHE A 131 12.34 4.76 4.65
CA PHE A 131 10.88 4.76 4.77
C PHE A 131 10.39 5.72 5.86
N LEU A 132 11.07 5.77 7.01
CA LEU A 132 10.76 6.78 8.04
C LEU A 132 10.93 8.21 7.53
N LYS A 133 11.98 8.49 6.75
CA LYS A 133 12.21 9.82 6.15
C LYS A 133 11.18 10.16 5.07
N MET A 134 10.66 9.17 4.37
CA MET A 134 9.55 9.34 3.43
C MET A 134 8.22 9.63 4.13
N GLY A 135 8.11 9.32 5.43
CA GLY A 135 6.89 9.47 6.21
C GLY A 135 5.95 8.27 6.10
N VAL A 136 6.46 7.07 5.77
CA VAL A 136 5.63 5.85 5.75
C VAL A 136 5.03 5.61 7.14
N ASP A 137 3.70 5.43 7.21
CA ASP A 137 2.95 5.33 8.46
C ASP A 137 2.93 3.91 9.04
N GLU A 138 3.00 2.89 8.18
CA GLU A 138 2.93 1.49 8.58
C GLU A 138 3.90 0.62 7.77
N LEU A 139 4.56 -0.32 8.45
CA LEU A 139 5.32 -1.40 7.83
C LEU A 139 4.68 -2.74 8.22
N SER A 140 3.94 -3.33 7.28
CA SER A 140 3.31 -4.65 7.47
C SER A 140 4.33 -5.75 7.18
N VAL A 141 4.70 -6.50 8.19
CA VAL A 141 5.79 -7.48 8.12
C VAL A 141 5.40 -8.81 8.78
N SER A 142 6.09 -9.89 8.43
CA SER A 142 5.90 -11.17 9.09
C SER A 142 6.23 -11.09 10.59
N PRO A 143 5.61 -11.91 11.46
CA PRO A 143 5.80 -11.82 12.91
C PRO A 143 7.26 -11.83 13.37
N GLY A 144 8.11 -12.63 12.71
CA GLY A 144 9.54 -12.72 13.04
C GLY A 144 10.34 -11.44 12.71
N ARG A 145 9.79 -10.54 11.90
CA ARG A 145 10.44 -9.27 11.52
C ARG A 145 10.00 -8.09 12.37
N VAL A 146 8.93 -8.21 13.14
CA VAL A 146 8.38 -7.09 13.94
C VAL A 146 9.42 -6.52 14.90
N LEU A 147 10.08 -7.36 15.71
CA LEU A 147 11.04 -6.88 16.70
C LEU A 147 12.30 -6.25 16.08
N PRO A 148 12.95 -6.86 15.05
CA PRO A 148 14.06 -6.24 14.37
C PRO A 148 13.72 -4.85 13.78
N ILE A 149 12.58 -4.72 13.09
CA ILE A 149 12.14 -3.45 12.51
C ILE A 149 11.87 -2.41 13.60
N ARG A 150 11.13 -2.77 14.65
CA ARG A 150 10.88 -1.86 15.79
C ARG A 150 12.17 -1.35 16.42
N LYS A 151 13.20 -2.20 16.55
CA LYS A 151 14.49 -1.78 17.07
C LYS A 151 15.09 -0.66 16.20
N VAL A 152 15.14 -0.84 14.88
CA VAL A 152 15.67 0.18 13.96
C VAL A 152 14.86 1.48 14.03
N ILE A 153 13.53 1.39 14.12
CA ILE A 153 12.65 2.56 14.24
C ILE A 153 12.97 3.36 15.50
N VAL A 154 13.03 2.69 16.65
CA VAL A 154 13.31 3.34 17.95
C VAL A 154 14.70 3.98 17.96
N GLU A 155 15.72 3.28 17.49
CA GLU A 155 17.10 3.79 17.42
C GLU A 155 17.23 4.97 16.43
N SER A 156 16.36 5.04 15.41
CA SER A 156 16.35 6.13 14.43
C SER A 156 15.67 7.39 14.94
N SER A 157 14.69 7.24 15.84
CA SER A 157 13.95 8.37 16.43
C SER A 157 14.74 9.11 17.53
N CYS A 158 15.82 8.50 18.01
CA CYS A 158 16.68 9.05 19.07
C CYS A 158 17.93 9.75 18.53
N SER A 159 18.11 9.81 17.22
CA SER A 159 19.24 10.48 16.54
C SER A 159 18.77 11.64 15.67
#